data_b2f92a5fce197ac4f44bc2cb0a45b065
#
_entry.id   b2f92a5fce197ac4f44bc2cb0a45b065
#
_cell.length_a   1.000
_cell.length_b   1.000
_cell.length_c   1.000
_cell.angle_alpha   90.00
_cell.angle_beta   90.00
_cell.angle_gamma   90.00
#
_symmetry.space_group_name_H-M   'P 1'
#
loop_
_entity.id
_entity.type
_entity.pdbx_description
1 polymer ?
#
loop_
_entity_poly.entity_id
_entity_poly.type
_entity_poly.pdbx_seq_one_letter_code
_entity_poly.pdbx_strand_id
1 'polypeptide(L)'
;MSTATIVVCPPLPGSPASYDPTDLVDALLDDPRTGGLRTLSLDVPDPDADDDPRTVRAHWVAHLAIGLATSGVKGPVLLVLGGASGAMSTALGFSQKAARRAVSGYVLVDAVVPSADSRIDDWPDAPVHYVASPAADPLEANQARLRGWSVHEVPDADPTTIGTVIAGLARD
;
A
#
# COMPACT_ATOMS: atom_id res chain seq x y z
N MET A 1 2.87 23.38 -1.06
CA MET A 1 2.17 22.09 -0.93
C MET A 1 3.24 21.04 -0.80
N SER A 2 3.19 20.21 0.24
CA SER A 2 4.20 19.15 0.43
C SER A 2 3.82 17.97 -0.47
N THR A 3 4.68 17.66 -1.40
CA THR A 3 4.48 16.56 -2.35
C THR A 3 4.57 15.22 -1.61
N ALA A 4 3.60 14.34 -1.80
CA ALA A 4 3.60 13.02 -1.17
C ALA A 4 4.75 12.15 -1.71
N THR A 5 5.30 11.29 -0.84
CA THR A 5 6.20 10.22 -1.27
C THR A 5 5.37 8.96 -1.52
N ILE A 6 5.49 8.38 -2.71
CA ILE A 6 4.88 7.08 -3.01
C ILE A 6 5.72 5.99 -2.34
N VAL A 7 5.10 5.18 -1.50
CA VAL A 7 5.76 4.07 -0.80
C VAL A 7 5.15 2.76 -1.29
N VAL A 8 5.92 2.03 -2.08
CA VAL A 8 5.55 0.71 -2.59
C VAL A 8 5.93 -0.33 -1.53
N CYS A 9 4.93 -0.92 -0.90
CA CYS A 9 5.13 -1.92 0.14
C CYS A 9 5.40 -3.30 -0.48
N PRO A 10 6.30 -4.11 0.11
CA PRO A 10 6.55 -5.46 -0.33
C PRO A 10 5.34 -6.36 -0.02
N PRO A 11 5.21 -7.51 -0.69
CA PRO A 11 4.19 -8.50 -0.36
C PRO A 11 4.38 -9.02 1.07
N LEU A 12 3.29 -9.49 1.67
CA LEU A 12 3.36 -10.20 2.94
C LEU A 12 4.07 -11.55 2.73
N PRO A 13 5.11 -11.88 3.50
CA PRO A 13 5.82 -13.14 3.35
C PRO A 13 4.89 -14.36 3.39
N GLY A 14 5.14 -15.33 2.51
CA GLY A 14 4.33 -16.54 2.39
C GLY A 14 2.99 -16.36 1.66
N SER A 15 2.73 -15.18 1.11
CA SER A 15 1.49 -14.89 0.37
C SER A 15 1.80 -14.52 -1.08
N PRO A 16 0.90 -14.81 -2.03
CA PRO A 16 1.04 -14.35 -3.40
C PRO A 16 1.11 -12.83 -3.47
N ALA A 17 2.02 -12.32 -4.29
CA ALA A 17 2.09 -10.90 -4.61
C ALA A 17 1.09 -10.56 -5.70
N SER A 18 0.45 -9.40 -5.63
CA SER A 18 -0.39 -8.86 -6.71
C SER A 18 0.41 -8.01 -7.70
N TYR A 19 1.61 -7.61 -7.31
CA TYR A 19 2.58 -6.92 -8.16
C TYR A 19 4.01 -7.25 -7.69
N ASP A 20 4.99 -7.11 -8.57
CA ASP A 20 6.39 -7.05 -8.19
C ASP A 20 6.74 -5.61 -7.77
N PRO A 21 7.25 -5.37 -6.54
CA PRO A 21 7.56 -4.02 -6.08
C PRO A 21 8.60 -3.30 -6.94
N THR A 22 9.58 -4.02 -7.48
CA THR A 22 10.64 -3.43 -8.32
C THR A 22 10.06 -2.97 -9.65
N ASP A 23 9.29 -3.83 -10.32
CA ASP A 23 8.65 -3.51 -11.60
C ASP A 23 7.68 -2.34 -11.45
N LEU A 24 6.94 -2.29 -10.34
CA LEU A 24 6.03 -1.18 -10.08
C LEU A 24 6.76 0.13 -9.80
N VAL A 25 7.87 0.09 -9.06
CA VAL A 25 8.72 1.27 -8.83
C VAL A 25 9.30 1.78 -10.15
N ASP A 26 9.81 0.89 -11.00
CA ASP A 26 10.36 1.26 -12.30
C ASP A 26 9.27 1.90 -13.18
N ALA A 27 8.09 1.31 -13.25
CA ALA A 27 6.95 1.87 -13.98
C ALA A 27 6.54 3.26 -13.44
N LEU A 28 6.57 3.46 -12.12
CA LEU A 28 6.29 4.75 -11.51
C LEU A 28 7.37 5.79 -11.83
N LEU A 29 8.64 5.41 -11.84
CA LEU A 29 9.74 6.32 -12.17
C LEU A 29 9.72 6.74 -13.65
N ASP A 30 9.25 5.86 -14.53
CA ASP A 30 9.12 6.12 -15.97
C ASP A 30 7.87 6.94 -16.31
N ASP A 31 6.87 7.03 -15.43
CA ASP A 31 5.66 7.80 -15.68
C ASP A 31 5.95 9.31 -15.53
N PRO A 32 5.73 10.12 -16.58
CA PRO A 32 6.02 11.56 -16.51
C PRO A 32 5.20 12.32 -15.46
N ARG A 33 4.09 11.73 -14.99
CA ARG A 33 3.26 12.29 -13.92
C ARG A 33 3.93 12.20 -12.56
N THR A 34 4.89 11.29 -12.38
CA THR A 34 5.66 11.21 -11.12
C THR A 34 6.84 12.16 -11.09
N GLY A 35 7.08 12.93 -12.14
CA GLY A 35 8.17 13.90 -12.21
C GLY A 35 8.18 14.83 -10.99
N GLY A 36 9.22 14.73 -10.16
CA GLY A 36 9.35 15.45 -8.90
C GLY A 36 8.73 14.77 -7.66
N LEU A 37 8.02 13.65 -7.82
CA LEU A 37 7.58 12.80 -6.71
C LEU A 37 8.73 11.86 -6.31
N ARG A 38 8.86 11.60 -5.01
CA ARG A 38 9.74 10.56 -4.51
C ARG A 38 9.00 9.24 -4.49
N THR A 39 9.57 8.21 -5.11
CA THR A 39 9.10 6.83 -4.99
C THR A 39 10.09 6.04 -4.14
N LEU A 40 9.59 5.23 -3.24
CA LEU A 40 10.36 4.44 -2.30
C LEU A 40 9.81 3.02 -2.25
N SER A 41 10.68 2.03 -2.39
CA SER A 41 10.42 0.64 -2.00
C SER A 41 11.13 0.34 -0.68
N LEU A 42 10.50 -0.48 0.14
CA LEU A 42 11.05 -0.91 1.43
C LEU A 42 11.18 -2.42 1.42
N ASP A 43 12.31 -2.91 1.89
CA ASP A 43 12.55 -4.33 2.06
C ASP A 43 12.14 -4.77 3.47
N VAL A 44 11.59 -5.97 3.55
CA VAL A 44 11.29 -6.64 4.82
C VAL A 44 12.07 -7.97 4.80
N PRO A 45 12.85 -8.26 5.84
CA PRO A 45 13.56 -9.54 5.93
C PRO A 45 12.59 -10.72 5.89
N ASP A 46 13.04 -11.82 5.35
CA ASP A 46 12.30 -13.07 5.41
C ASP A 46 12.07 -13.48 6.88
N PRO A 47 10.88 -13.99 7.20
CA PRO A 47 10.57 -14.48 8.54
C PRO A 47 11.39 -15.74 8.86
N ASP A 48 11.59 -15.99 10.15
CA ASP A 48 12.15 -17.26 10.59
C ASP A 48 11.19 -18.42 10.26
N ALA A 49 11.76 -19.60 9.99
CA ALA A 49 10.98 -20.76 9.54
C ALA A 49 9.92 -21.21 10.56
N ASP A 50 10.13 -20.90 11.84
CA ASP A 50 9.25 -21.26 12.96
C ASP A 50 8.29 -20.14 13.36
N ASP A 51 8.31 -18.98 12.67
CA ASP A 51 7.42 -17.88 12.97
C ASP A 51 5.97 -18.22 12.63
N ASP A 52 5.08 -18.00 13.60
CA ASP A 52 3.64 -18.10 13.34
C ASP A 52 3.14 -16.93 12.48
N PRO A 53 1.99 -17.09 11.79
CA PRO A 53 1.47 -16.04 10.90
C PRO A 53 1.20 -14.69 11.57
N ARG A 54 0.92 -14.66 12.87
CA ARG A 54 0.71 -13.42 13.62
C ARG A 54 2.03 -12.69 13.85
N THR A 55 3.07 -13.43 14.20
CA THR A 55 4.42 -12.92 14.36
C THR A 55 4.95 -12.37 13.04
N VAL A 56 4.79 -13.10 11.93
CA VAL A 56 5.16 -12.64 10.58
C VAL A 56 4.51 -11.29 10.25
N ARG A 57 3.19 -11.14 10.49
CA ARG A 57 2.47 -9.89 10.24
C ARG A 57 2.98 -8.74 11.11
N ALA A 58 3.20 -9.00 12.40
CA ALA A 58 3.71 -7.99 13.33
C ALA A 58 5.11 -7.52 12.92
N HIS A 59 6.00 -8.44 12.56
CA HIS A 59 7.34 -8.13 12.08
C HIS A 59 7.29 -7.33 10.78
N TRP A 60 6.45 -7.71 9.82
CA TRP A 60 6.27 -6.99 8.57
C TRP A 60 5.89 -5.51 8.81
N VAL A 61 4.88 -5.25 9.64
CA VAL A 61 4.46 -3.88 9.99
C VAL A 61 5.59 -3.12 10.70
N ALA A 62 6.27 -3.76 11.65
CA ALA A 62 7.36 -3.14 12.40
C ALA A 62 8.54 -2.75 11.50
N HIS A 63 8.95 -3.63 10.59
CA HIS A 63 10.04 -3.36 9.64
C HIS A 63 9.68 -2.21 8.69
N LEU A 64 8.45 -2.17 8.17
CA LEU A 64 8.01 -1.04 7.34
C LEU A 64 7.97 0.28 8.12
N ALA A 65 7.49 0.25 9.37
CA ALA A 65 7.48 1.44 10.22
C ALA A 65 8.90 1.97 10.48
N ILE A 66 9.85 1.09 10.77
CA ILE A 66 11.27 1.43 10.96
C ILE A 66 11.88 1.92 9.65
N GLY A 67 11.66 1.22 8.54
CA GLY A 67 12.14 1.61 7.22
C GLY A 67 11.67 3.01 6.83
N LEU A 68 10.40 3.31 7.05
CA LEU A 68 9.86 4.66 6.85
C LEU A 68 10.49 5.70 7.78
N ALA A 69 10.70 5.36 9.06
CA ALA A 69 11.33 6.27 10.02
C ALA A 69 12.77 6.62 9.64
N THR A 70 13.52 5.67 9.10
CA THR A 70 14.93 5.81 8.73
C THR A 70 15.16 6.29 7.30
N SER A 71 14.16 6.25 6.42
CA SER A 71 14.25 6.61 5.01
C SER A 71 14.51 8.10 4.73
N GLY A 72 14.40 8.95 5.75
CA GLY A 72 14.50 10.40 5.60
C GLY A 72 13.33 11.07 4.88
N VAL A 73 12.21 10.37 4.71
CA VAL A 73 10.96 10.94 4.17
C VAL A 73 10.38 11.93 5.18
N LYS A 74 10.21 13.18 4.76
CA LYS A 74 9.73 14.28 5.63
C LYS A 74 8.29 14.73 5.36
N GLY A 75 7.73 14.32 4.24
CA GLY A 75 6.36 14.70 3.83
C GLY A 75 5.33 13.61 4.10
N PRO A 76 4.10 13.83 3.65
CA PRO A 76 3.07 12.80 3.67
C PRO A 76 3.46 11.63 2.77
N VAL A 77 2.94 10.45 3.07
CA VAL A 77 3.18 9.22 2.30
C VAL A 77 1.89 8.71 1.67
N LEU A 78 1.97 8.29 0.42
CA LEU A 78 0.95 7.49 -0.24
C LEU A 78 1.39 6.02 -0.14
N LEU A 79 0.66 5.22 0.62
CA LEU A 79 1.00 3.83 0.88
C LEU A 79 0.36 2.92 -0.16
N VAL A 80 1.17 2.18 -0.90
CA VAL A 80 0.72 1.21 -1.92
C VAL A 80 0.91 -0.20 -1.38
N LEU A 81 -0.18 -0.96 -1.27
CA LEU A 81 -0.20 -2.31 -0.72
C LEU A 81 -0.93 -3.25 -1.70
N GLY A 82 -0.47 -4.49 -1.81
CA GLY A 82 -1.07 -5.46 -2.72
C GLY A 82 -1.28 -6.84 -2.12
N GLY A 83 -2.24 -7.59 -2.65
CA GLY A 83 -2.54 -8.94 -2.18
C GLY A 83 -2.85 -8.97 -0.69
N ALA A 84 -2.29 -9.96 0.01
CA ALA A 84 -2.53 -10.15 1.45
C ALA A 84 -2.03 -8.99 2.33
N SER A 85 -1.05 -8.19 1.85
CA SER A 85 -0.54 -7.04 2.60
C SER A 85 -1.58 -5.94 2.78
N GLY A 86 -2.61 -5.89 1.93
CA GLY A 86 -3.72 -4.95 2.07
C GLY A 86 -4.43 -5.04 3.42
N ALA A 87 -4.56 -6.25 3.98
CA ALA A 87 -5.13 -6.46 5.31
C ALA A 87 -4.32 -5.78 6.43
N MET A 88 -3.05 -5.43 6.17
CA MET A 88 -2.15 -4.76 7.13
C MET A 88 -2.21 -3.23 7.04
N SER A 89 -2.97 -2.67 6.10
CA SER A 89 -3.04 -1.21 5.90
C SER A 89 -3.49 -0.45 7.15
N THR A 90 -4.41 -1.01 7.93
CA THR A 90 -4.87 -0.44 9.21
C THR A 90 -3.75 -0.36 10.24
N ALA A 91 -3.01 -1.46 10.45
CA ALA A 91 -1.91 -1.49 11.41
C ALA A 91 -0.75 -0.58 10.98
N LEU A 92 -0.46 -0.53 9.68
CA LEU A 92 0.57 0.34 9.14
C LEU A 92 0.16 1.82 9.26
N GLY A 93 -1.08 2.18 8.96
CA GLY A 93 -1.62 3.52 9.16
C GLY A 93 -1.53 3.96 10.62
N PHE A 94 -1.92 3.10 11.54
CA PHE A 94 -1.78 3.36 12.97
C PHE A 94 -0.32 3.62 13.38
N SER A 95 0.63 2.83 12.85
CA SER A 95 2.05 3.03 13.13
C SER A 95 2.56 4.38 12.62
N GLN A 96 2.07 4.85 11.46
CA GLN A 96 2.43 6.17 10.92
C GLN A 96 1.84 7.30 11.77
N LYS A 97 0.59 7.16 12.21
CA LYS A 97 -0.05 8.11 13.13
C LYS A 97 0.70 8.20 14.45
N ALA A 98 1.10 7.06 15.04
CA ALA A 98 1.92 7.02 16.25
C ALA A 98 3.29 7.71 16.06
N ALA A 99 3.88 7.58 14.88
CA ALA A 99 5.12 8.25 14.49
C ALA A 99 4.91 9.73 14.07
N ARG A 100 3.69 10.26 14.16
CA ARG A 100 3.31 11.61 13.71
C ARG A 100 3.61 11.87 12.24
N ARG A 101 3.55 10.84 11.41
CA ARG A 101 3.72 10.95 9.96
C ARG A 101 2.35 11.03 9.30
N ALA A 102 2.16 12.03 8.47
CA ALA A 102 0.94 12.16 7.68
C ALA A 102 0.90 11.08 6.58
N VAL A 103 -0.25 10.43 6.44
CA VAL A 103 -0.59 9.59 5.30
C VAL A 103 -1.48 10.42 4.39
N SER A 104 -1.14 10.53 3.10
CA SER A 104 -1.96 11.24 2.12
C SER A 104 -3.03 10.33 1.50
N GLY A 105 -2.83 9.02 1.53
CA GLY A 105 -3.78 8.03 1.04
C GLY A 105 -3.23 6.61 1.11
N TYR A 106 -4.15 5.68 0.88
CA TYR A 106 -3.85 4.25 0.76
C TYR A 106 -4.29 3.78 -0.62
N VAL A 107 -3.43 3.05 -1.32
CA VAL A 107 -3.74 2.40 -2.60
C VAL A 107 -3.64 0.90 -2.40
N LEU A 108 -4.75 0.21 -2.56
CA LEU A 108 -4.87 -1.24 -2.42
C LEU A 108 -4.99 -1.85 -3.82
N VAL A 109 -3.96 -2.59 -4.24
CA VAL A 109 -3.89 -3.19 -5.60
C VAL A 109 -4.22 -4.68 -5.51
N ASP A 110 -5.36 -5.10 -6.06
CA ASP A 110 -5.86 -6.49 -5.98
C ASP A 110 -5.70 -7.07 -4.56
N ALA A 111 -6.04 -6.27 -3.57
CA ALA A 111 -5.64 -6.50 -2.20
C ALA A 111 -6.79 -7.03 -1.34
N VAL A 112 -6.42 -7.77 -0.29
CA VAL A 112 -7.34 -8.12 0.79
C VAL A 112 -7.70 -6.86 1.56
N VAL A 113 -8.99 -6.59 1.66
CA VAL A 113 -9.53 -5.45 2.42
C VAL A 113 -9.45 -5.76 3.92
N PRO A 114 -8.97 -4.82 4.76
CA PRO A 114 -8.93 -5.04 6.20
C PRO A 114 -10.28 -5.43 6.78
N SER A 115 -10.29 -6.34 7.76
CA SER A 115 -11.54 -6.75 8.43
C SER A 115 -12.23 -5.55 9.10
N ALA A 116 -13.57 -5.51 9.03
CA ALA A 116 -14.37 -4.50 9.74
C ALA A 116 -14.24 -4.57 11.26
N ASP A 117 -13.84 -5.75 11.79
CA ASP A 117 -13.61 -5.97 13.21
C ASP A 117 -12.26 -5.45 13.71
N SER A 118 -11.39 -4.97 12.81
CA SER A 118 -10.17 -4.29 13.22
C SER A 118 -10.55 -2.93 13.83
N ARG A 119 -10.79 -2.95 15.15
CA ARG A 119 -11.23 -1.81 15.96
C ARG A 119 -10.11 -0.78 16.14
N ILE A 120 -9.76 -0.11 15.08
CA ILE A 120 -8.99 1.12 15.18
C ILE A 120 -9.96 2.22 14.78
N ASP A 121 -10.52 2.88 15.77
CA ASP A 121 -11.66 3.81 15.63
C ASP A 121 -11.43 5.00 14.70
N ASP A 122 -10.20 5.21 14.24
CA ASP A 122 -9.82 6.35 13.40
C ASP A 122 -9.21 5.95 12.05
N TRP A 123 -9.36 4.70 11.62
CA TRP A 123 -8.89 4.29 10.29
C TRP A 123 -10.09 4.06 9.35
N PRO A 124 -10.05 4.51 8.10
CA PRO A 124 -8.96 5.23 7.44
C PRO A 124 -8.92 6.72 7.82
N ASP A 125 -7.71 7.19 8.11
CA ASP A 125 -7.41 8.60 8.40
C ASP A 125 -7.06 9.42 7.15
N ALA A 126 -7.09 8.77 5.98
CA ALA A 126 -6.84 9.32 4.66
C ALA A 126 -7.67 8.58 3.60
N PRO A 127 -7.84 9.14 2.38
CA PRO A 127 -8.56 8.47 1.31
C PRO A 127 -8.00 7.08 1.00
N VAL A 128 -8.90 6.13 0.72
CA VAL A 128 -8.54 4.79 0.28
C VAL A 128 -8.99 4.58 -1.16
N HIS A 129 -8.06 4.15 -2.00
CA HIS A 129 -8.27 3.83 -3.39
C HIS A 129 -8.02 2.33 -3.60
N TYR A 130 -8.94 1.64 -4.24
CA TYR A 130 -8.80 0.23 -4.59
C TYR A 130 -8.57 0.13 -6.10
N VAL A 131 -7.45 -0.45 -6.52
CA VAL A 131 -7.14 -0.72 -7.91
C VAL A 131 -7.45 -2.18 -8.19
N ALA A 132 -8.44 -2.43 -9.04
CA ALA A 132 -8.91 -3.76 -9.40
C ALA A 132 -8.48 -4.11 -10.82
N SER A 133 -7.56 -5.07 -10.96
CA SER A 133 -7.27 -5.73 -12.22
C SER A 133 -8.24 -6.90 -12.46
N PRO A 134 -8.22 -7.57 -13.62
CA PRO A 134 -8.99 -8.79 -13.84
C PRO A 134 -8.63 -9.95 -12.89
N ALA A 135 -7.48 -9.87 -12.20
CA ALA A 135 -7.06 -10.85 -11.19
C ALA A 135 -7.60 -10.55 -9.79
N ALA A 136 -8.21 -9.39 -9.56
CA ALA A 136 -8.78 -9.02 -8.26
C ALA A 136 -9.90 -9.98 -7.84
N ASP A 137 -9.95 -10.28 -6.54
CA ASP A 137 -11.12 -10.96 -5.99
C ASP A 137 -12.33 -10.02 -6.04
N PRO A 138 -13.41 -10.38 -6.74
CA PRO A 138 -14.61 -9.55 -6.83
C PRO A 138 -15.24 -9.23 -5.46
N LEU A 139 -15.06 -10.10 -4.47
CA LEU A 139 -15.57 -9.86 -3.11
C LEU A 139 -14.83 -8.71 -2.45
N GLU A 140 -13.52 -8.64 -2.60
CA GLU A 140 -12.69 -7.56 -2.05
C GLU A 140 -13.01 -6.22 -2.72
N ALA A 141 -13.13 -6.18 -4.04
CA ALA A 141 -13.55 -4.99 -4.78
C ALA A 141 -14.95 -4.51 -4.36
N ASN A 142 -15.90 -5.43 -4.11
CA ASN A 142 -17.23 -5.09 -3.61
C ASN A 142 -17.17 -4.57 -2.18
N GLN A 143 -16.34 -5.15 -1.31
CA GLN A 143 -16.12 -4.66 0.05
C GLN A 143 -15.59 -3.21 0.03
N ALA A 144 -14.66 -2.90 -0.86
CA ALA A 144 -14.15 -1.54 -1.04
C ALA A 144 -15.28 -0.56 -1.41
N ARG A 145 -16.14 -0.93 -2.39
CA ARG A 145 -17.30 -0.10 -2.79
C ARG A 145 -18.28 0.10 -1.64
N LEU A 146 -18.60 -0.95 -0.88
CA LEU A 146 -19.54 -0.87 0.25
C LEU A 146 -19.03 0.05 1.37
N ARG A 147 -17.70 0.22 1.47
CA ARG A 147 -17.08 1.18 2.40
C ARG A 147 -17.01 2.60 1.86
N GLY A 148 -17.48 2.85 0.65
CA GLY A 148 -17.41 4.15 -0.01
C GLY A 148 -16.02 4.53 -0.51
N TRP A 149 -15.13 3.56 -0.66
CA TRP A 149 -13.80 3.79 -1.23
C TRP A 149 -13.84 3.94 -2.75
N SER A 150 -12.92 4.70 -3.30
CA SER A 150 -12.78 4.85 -4.75
C SER A 150 -12.23 3.55 -5.35
N VAL A 151 -12.97 2.92 -6.28
CA VAL A 151 -12.52 1.72 -6.99
C VAL A 151 -12.17 2.09 -8.43
N HIS A 152 -10.93 1.80 -8.81
CA HIS A 152 -10.36 2.02 -10.13
C HIS A 152 -10.19 0.67 -10.83
N GLU A 153 -11.03 0.39 -11.81
CA GLU A 153 -10.88 -0.82 -12.62
C GLU A 153 -9.84 -0.59 -13.71
N VAL A 154 -8.90 -1.52 -13.83
CA VAL A 154 -7.85 -1.49 -14.85
C VAL A 154 -7.96 -2.72 -15.77
N PRO A 155 -7.58 -2.61 -17.05
CA PRO A 155 -7.78 -3.67 -18.03
C PRO A 155 -6.85 -4.88 -17.82
N ASP A 156 -5.74 -4.68 -17.13
CA ASP A 156 -4.72 -5.70 -16.88
C ASP A 156 -3.97 -5.44 -15.57
N ALA A 157 -3.13 -6.37 -15.17
CA ALA A 157 -2.26 -6.27 -13.99
C ALA A 157 -0.84 -5.78 -14.34
N ASP A 158 -0.64 -5.18 -15.50
CA ASP A 158 0.66 -4.66 -15.92
C ASP A 158 1.12 -3.53 -14.98
N PRO A 159 2.38 -3.55 -14.51
CA PRO A 159 2.92 -2.51 -13.63
C PRO A 159 2.78 -1.10 -14.20
N THR A 160 2.87 -0.92 -15.52
CA THR A 160 2.70 0.38 -16.17
C THR A 160 1.26 0.87 -16.06
N THR A 161 0.28 0.00 -16.27
CA THR A 161 -1.15 0.31 -16.13
C THR A 161 -1.49 0.70 -14.70
N ILE A 162 -1.05 -0.09 -13.73
CA ILE A 162 -1.24 0.16 -12.30
C ILE A 162 -0.50 1.44 -11.89
N GLY A 163 0.75 1.59 -12.29
CA GLY A 163 1.59 2.75 -12.01
C GLY A 163 0.98 4.06 -12.50
N THR A 164 0.35 4.03 -13.67
CA THR A 164 -0.38 5.16 -14.24
C THR A 164 -1.51 5.66 -13.34
N VAL A 165 -2.29 4.76 -12.75
CA VAL A 165 -3.35 5.12 -11.80
C VAL A 165 -2.74 5.70 -10.52
N ILE A 166 -1.73 5.05 -9.95
CA ILE A 166 -1.07 5.50 -8.72
C ILE A 166 -0.43 6.87 -8.90
N ALA A 167 0.23 7.10 -10.04
CA ALA A 167 0.84 8.39 -10.37
C ALA A 167 -0.20 9.54 -10.45
N GLY A 168 -1.40 9.24 -10.94
CA GLY A 168 -2.52 10.18 -10.91
C GLY A 168 -2.93 10.53 -9.48
N LEU A 169 -3.18 9.50 -8.66
CA LEU A 169 -3.62 9.66 -7.26
C LEU A 169 -2.60 10.38 -6.36
N ALA A 170 -1.32 10.28 -6.67
CA ALA A 170 -0.28 10.94 -5.88
C ALA A 170 -0.23 12.47 -6.06
N ARG A 171 -0.94 13.01 -7.04
CA ARG A 171 -0.99 14.45 -7.35
C ARG A 171 -2.27 15.14 -6.88
N ASP A 172 -3.31 14.36 -6.64
CA ASP A 172 -4.60 14.87 -6.13
C ASP A 172 -4.54 15.13 -4.62
#